data_8993bc5bdcdb8bc00a0078d4e3e215d7
#
_entry.id   8993bc5bdcdb8bc00a0078d4e3e215d7
#
_cell.length_a   1.000
_cell.length_b   1.000
_cell.length_c   1.000
_cell.angle_alpha   90.00
_cell.angle_beta   90.00
_cell.angle_gamma   90.00
#
_symmetry.space_group_name_H-M   'P 1'
#
loop_
_entity.id
_entity.type
_entity.pdbx_description
1 polymer ?
#
loop_
_entity_poly.entity_id
_entity_poly.type
_entity_poly.pdbx_seq_one_letter_code
_entity_poly.pdbx_strand_id
1 'polypeptide(L)'
;MQHQKYLKIIAILIMNSIPYQSIFGSTAEHVDYVVMGKSVNYRQKNNENLILLNTVFFAEIFPTDLDSGRNKVTNAFLKGPGDANRGLAFSDSRIPFLAGQREMTIEDLNKRYPDDTYFFNFDTPNGKIRNFPVSFKSESSHTQRPESVRISLLQNEKKVDLT
;
A
#
# COMPACT_ATOMS: atom_id res chain seq x y z
N MET A 1 22.75 -26.93 -12.80
CA MET A 1 21.54 -26.30 -12.20
C MET A 1 21.74 -24.79 -12.21
N GLN A 2 21.09 -24.10 -13.16
CA GLN A 2 21.15 -22.65 -13.27
C GLN A 2 20.13 -22.06 -12.28
N HIS A 3 20.61 -21.36 -11.25
CA HIS A 3 19.77 -20.53 -10.40
C HIS A 3 19.34 -19.28 -11.19
N GLN A 4 18.14 -19.30 -11.74
CA GLN A 4 17.52 -18.11 -12.30
C GLN A 4 17.28 -17.11 -11.14
N LYS A 5 18.06 -16.05 -11.11
CA LYS A 5 17.82 -14.90 -10.23
C LYS A 5 16.61 -14.13 -10.79
N TYR A 6 15.51 -14.22 -10.11
CA TYR A 6 14.31 -13.44 -10.45
C TYR A 6 14.43 -12.05 -9.84
N LEU A 7 14.36 -11.03 -10.67
CA LEU A 7 14.23 -9.64 -10.23
C LEU A 7 12.75 -9.36 -9.98
N LYS A 8 12.39 -9.05 -8.75
CA LYS A 8 11.05 -8.57 -8.41
C LYS A 8 11.04 -7.05 -8.56
N ILE A 9 10.32 -6.55 -9.56
CA ILE A 9 10.05 -5.12 -9.68
C ILE A 9 8.72 -4.87 -8.99
N ILE A 10 8.75 -4.12 -7.91
CA ILE A 10 7.57 -3.62 -7.23
C ILE A 10 7.34 -2.21 -7.77
N ALA A 11 6.33 -2.03 -8.62
CA ALA A 11 5.88 -0.70 -9.01
C ALA A 11 5.02 -0.15 -7.85
N ILE A 12 5.63 0.64 -6.98
CA ILE A 12 4.91 1.35 -5.92
C ILE A 12 4.28 2.58 -6.54
N LEU A 13 2.98 2.65 -6.47
CA LEU A 13 2.21 3.74 -7.04
C LEU A 13 1.72 4.71 -5.98
N ILE A 14 1.94 5.95 -6.28
CA ILE A 14 1.47 7.23 -5.71
C ILE A 14 0.69 7.08 -4.40
N MET A 15 1.40 7.24 -3.31
CA MET A 15 0.82 7.45 -1.99
C MET A 15 0.26 8.87 -1.91
N ASN A 16 -1.04 9.00 -1.66
CA ASN A 16 -1.58 10.24 -1.14
C ASN A 16 -1.29 10.29 0.37
N SER A 17 -0.11 10.77 0.75
CA SER A 17 0.16 11.13 2.12
C SER A 17 -0.40 12.52 2.39
N ILE A 18 -1.39 12.60 3.25
CA ILE A 18 -1.86 13.88 3.79
C ILE A 18 -1.00 14.14 5.03
N PRO A 19 -0.27 15.26 5.11
CA PRO A 19 0.49 15.57 6.31
C PRO A 19 -0.49 15.74 7.48
N TYR A 20 -0.29 14.91 8.46
CA TYR A 20 -1.19 14.65 9.59
C TYR A 20 -1.32 15.81 10.59
N GLN A 21 -0.31 16.63 10.74
CA GLN A 21 -0.18 17.60 11.84
C GLN A 21 -1.25 18.68 11.94
N SER A 22 -2.03 18.93 10.89
CA SER A 22 -3.02 20.01 10.90
C SER A 22 -4.45 19.60 11.27
N ILE A 23 -4.74 18.30 11.38
CA ILE A 23 -6.14 17.82 11.46
C ILE A 23 -6.50 17.18 12.81
N PHE A 24 -5.54 16.67 13.58
CA PHE A 24 -5.82 15.77 14.70
C PHE A 24 -5.53 16.29 16.11
N GLY A 25 -4.99 17.48 16.28
CA GLY A 25 -4.73 18.01 17.62
C GLY A 25 -3.90 17.04 18.51
N SER A 26 -4.31 16.82 19.74
CA SER A 26 -3.61 15.99 20.72
C SER A 26 -3.58 14.49 20.37
N THR A 27 -4.46 14.01 19.49
CA THR A 27 -4.44 12.60 19.04
C THR A 27 -3.32 12.32 18.07
N ALA A 28 -2.74 13.34 17.42
CA ALA A 28 -1.60 13.25 16.53
C ALA A 28 -0.30 12.80 17.22
N GLU A 29 -0.24 12.82 18.54
CA GLU A 29 0.95 12.44 19.29
C GLU A 29 1.35 10.97 19.12
N HIS A 30 0.38 10.11 18.77
CA HIS A 30 0.60 8.66 18.71
C HIS A 30 0.57 8.06 17.29
N VAL A 31 0.14 8.83 16.30
CA VAL A 31 0.09 8.41 14.90
C VAL A 31 0.71 9.45 14.02
N ASP A 32 1.67 9.07 13.23
CA ASP A 32 2.42 9.95 12.35
C ASP A 32 1.61 10.25 11.08
N TYR A 33 1.14 9.19 10.43
CA TYR A 33 0.30 9.29 9.25
C TYR A 33 -0.46 7.99 8.99
N VAL A 34 -1.43 8.06 8.09
CA VAL A 34 -2.12 6.91 7.52
C VAL A 34 -1.91 6.88 6.02
N VAL A 35 -1.87 5.68 5.47
CA VAL A 35 -1.67 5.45 4.03
C VAL A 35 -2.74 4.51 3.53
N MET A 36 -3.18 4.73 2.31
CA MET A 36 -4.02 3.81 1.57
C MET A 36 -3.53 3.70 0.13
N GLY A 37 -3.50 2.50 -0.39
CA GLY A 37 -3.00 2.30 -1.74
C GLY A 37 -3.48 1.01 -2.39
N LYS A 38 -3.25 0.96 -3.69
CA LYS A 38 -3.33 -0.26 -4.49
C LYS A 38 -1.97 -0.49 -5.15
N SER A 39 -1.55 -1.71 -5.26
CA SER A 39 -0.36 -2.07 -6.02
C SER A 39 -0.65 -3.19 -7.00
N VAL A 40 0.03 -3.14 -8.12
CA VAL A 40 0.01 -4.19 -9.14
C VAL A 40 1.43 -4.72 -9.27
N ASN A 41 1.61 -5.98 -8.95
CA ASN A 41 2.92 -6.60 -8.86
C ASN A 41 3.18 -7.42 -10.12
N TYR A 42 4.28 -7.10 -10.78
CA TYR A 42 4.73 -7.80 -11.97
C TYR A 42 6.08 -8.48 -11.72
N ARG A 43 6.29 -9.57 -12.43
CA ARG A 43 7.62 -10.18 -12.58
C ARG A 43 8.08 -9.92 -14.01
N GLN A 44 9.24 -9.33 -14.16
CA GLN A 44 9.90 -9.24 -15.44
C GLN A 44 10.65 -10.54 -15.72
N LYS A 45 10.37 -11.20 -16.85
CA LYS A 45 11.01 -12.44 -17.26
C LYS A 45 12.26 -12.15 -18.10
N ASN A 46 12.16 -11.15 -18.96
CA ASN A 46 13.23 -10.61 -19.80
C ASN A 46 12.93 -9.14 -20.08
N ASN A 47 13.72 -8.48 -20.94
CA ASN A 47 13.57 -7.06 -21.23
C ASN A 47 12.21 -6.63 -21.83
N GLU A 48 11.36 -7.59 -22.23
CA GLU A 48 10.11 -7.29 -22.94
C GLU A 48 8.86 -7.85 -22.24
N ASN A 49 9.04 -8.86 -21.38
CA ASN A 49 7.92 -9.62 -20.84
C ASN A 49 7.68 -9.34 -19.35
N LEU A 50 6.59 -8.64 -19.06
CA LEU A 50 6.03 -8.49 -17.73
C LEU A 50 4.89 -9.49 -17.51
N ILE A 51 5.00 -10.27 -16.45
CA ILE A 51 3.97 -11.22 -16.02
C ILE A 51 3.32 -10.67 -14.76
N LEU A 52 2.00 -10.46 -14.79
CA LEU A 52 1.23 -10.10 -13.60
C LEU A 52 1.34 -11.22 -12.56
N LEU A 53 1.75 -10.89 -11.36
CA LEU A 53 1.82 -11.81 -10.24
C LEU A 53 0.57 -11.75 -9.37
N ASN A 54 0.20 -10.56 -8.97
CA ASN A 54 -0.96 -10.28 -8.15
C ASN A 54 -1.17 -8.77 -8.04
N THR A 55 -2.29 -8.42 -7.45
CA THR A 55 -2.64 -7.06 -7.07
C THR A 55 -2.92 -7.00 -5.58
N VAL A 56 -2.76 -5.85 -4.96
CA VAL A 56 -2.97 -5.68 -3.52
C VAL A 56 -3.69 -4.37 -3.26
N PHE A 57 -4.75 -4.41 -2.46
CA PHE A 57 -5.25 -3.25 -1.74
C PHE A 57 -4.64 -3.27 -0.35
N PHE A 58 -4.19 -2.11 0.12
CA PHE A 58 -3.67 -1.97 1.48
C PHE A 58 -4.01 -0.62 2.08
N ALA A 59 -4.17 -0.63 3.39
CA ALA A 59 -4.25 0.55 4.23
C ALA A 59 -3.33 0.34 5.43
N GLU A 60 -2.64 1.38 5.84
CA GLU A 60 -1.65 1.32 6.92
C GLU A 60 -1.80 2.49 7.87
N ILE A 61 -1.58 2.24 9.16
CA ILE A 61 -1.48 3.25 10.21
C ILE A 61 -0.06 3.20 10.74
N PHE A 62 0.66 4.31 10.61
CA PHE A 62 2.03 4.47 11.08
C PHE A 62 2.04 5.17 12.43
N PRO A 63 2.30 4.46 13.54
CA PRO A 63 2.48 5.10 14.83
C PRO A 63 3.76 5.93 14.86
N THR A 64 3.77 6.99 15.64
CA THR A 64 4.92 7.89 15.83
C THR A 64 6.14 7.15 16.35
N ASP A 65 5.92 6.17 17.21
CA ASP A 65 6.96 5.27 17.72
C ASP A 65 6.70 3.84 17.23
N LEU A 66 7.56 3.36 16.35
CA LEU A 66 7.44 2.03 15.78
C LEU A 66 7.72 0.91 16.80
N ASP A 67 8.50 1.17 17.83
CA ASP A 67 8.86 0.16 18.83
C ASP A 67 7.78 -0.01 19.90
N SER A 68 7.23 1.08 20.42
CA SER A 68 6.19 1.07 21.46
C SER A 68 4.78 1.36 20.94
N GLY A 69 4.63 1.76 19.69
CA GLY A 69 3.37 2.21 19.09
C GLY A 69 2.27 1.15 19.03
N ARG A 70 2.64 -0.14 19.14
CA ARG A 70 1.69 -1.27 19.10
C ARG A 70 0.59 -1.17 20.15
N ASN A 71 0.90 -0.64 21.33
CA ASN A 71 -0.05 -0.46 22.43
C ASN A 71 -0.76 0.91 22.40
N LYS A 72 -0.39 1.77 21.47
CA LYS A 72 -0.93 3.13 21.36
C LYS A 72 -2.08 3.25 20.37
N VAL A 73 -2.18 2.34 19.42
CA VAL A 73 -3.27 2.28 18.44
C VAL A 73 -4.07 1.01 18.66
N THR A 74 -5.35 1.15 18.94
CA THR A 74 -6.25 0.03 19.21
C THR A 74 -7.57 0.18 18.47
N ASN A 75 -8.36 -0.90 18.39
CA ASN A 75 -9.68 -0.89 17.74
C ASN A 75 -9.65 -0.30 16.31
N ALA A 76 -8.58 -0.57 15.59
CA ALA A 76 -8.38 -0.02 14.25
C ALA A 76 -9.15 -0.82 13.20
N PHE A 77 -9.94 -0.09 12.39
CA PHE A 77 -10.63 -0.65 11.23
C PHE A 77 -10.82 0.40 10.14
N LEU A 78 -10.87 -0.07 8.90
CA LEU A 78 -11.15 0.74 7.72
C LEU A 78 -12.58 0.47 7.26
N LYS A 79 -13.36 1.53 7.03
CA LYS A 79 -14.67 1.48 6.36
C LYS A 79 -14.58 2.06 4.96
N GLY A 80 -15.39 1.56 4.04
CA GLY A 80 -15.41 2.05 2.67
C GLY A 80 -16.37 1.25 1.80
N PRO A 81 -16.34 1.44 0.50
CA PRO A 81 -17.11 0.63 -0.44
C PRO A 81 -16.56 -0.79 -0.56
N GLY A 82 -17.29 -1.63 -1.27
CA GLY A 82 -16.90 -3.01 -1.53
C GLY A 82 -16.75 -3.82 -0.24
N ASP A 83 -15.67 -4.59 -0.15
CA ASP A 83 -15.40 -5.47 1.00
C ASP A 83 -15.12 -4.70 2.30
N ALA A 84 -14.71 -3.45 2.21
CA ALA A 84 -14.51 -2.59 3.38
C ALA A 84 -15.82 -2.10 4.01
N ASN A 85 -16.98 -2.34 3.41
CA ASN A 85 -18.27 -1.93 3.95
C ASN A 85 -18.57 -2.55 5.33
N ARG A 86 -18.09 -3.75 5.58
CA ARG A 86 -18.26 -4.46 6.87
C ARG A 86 -17.23 -4.07 7.93
N GLY A 87 -16.28 -3.23 7.57
CA GLY A 87 -15.12 -2.90 8.39
C GLY A 87 -13.98 -3.90 8.17
N LEU A 88 -12.87 -3.43 7.62
CA LEU A 88 -11.66 -4.19 7.42
C LEU A 88 -10.73 -3.94 8.61
N ALA A 89 -10.52 -4.96 9.44
CA ALA A 89 -9.67 -4.84 10.63
C ALA A 89 -8.20 -4.68 10.26
N PHE A 90 -7.50 -3.84 11.01
CA PHE A 90 -6.05 -3.75 10.92
C PHE A 90 -5.40 -4.86 11.74
N SER A 91 -4.39 -5.50 11.16
CA SER A 91 -3.56 -6.47 11.86
C SER A 91 -2.63 -5.73 12.83
N ASP A 92 -2.61 -6.15 14.08
CA ASP A 92 -1.71 -5.68 15.13
C ASP A 92 -0.44 -6.53 15.25
N SER A 93 -0.31 -7.57 14.42
CA SER A 93 0.84 -8.49 14.46
C SER A 93 2.15 -7.87 14.00
N ARG A 94 2.09 -6.72 13.35
CA ARG A 94 3.25 -5.96 12.86
C ARG A 94 2.99 -4.46 12.87
N ILE A 95 4.06 -3.68 12.84
CA ILE A 95 4.04 -2.24 12.69
C ILE A 95 4.72 -1.89 11.35
N PRO A 96 4.12 -1.03 10.49
CA PRO A 96 2.83 -0.35 10.69
C PRO A 96 1.65 -1.33 10.71
N PHE A 97 0.56 -0.91 11.36
CA PHE A 97 -0.69 -1.69 11.35
C PHE A 97 -1.22 -1.77 9.92
N LEU A 98 -1.53 -2.96 9.48
CA LEU A 98 -1.92 -3.22 8.09
C LEU A 98 -3.31 -3.84 8.00
N ALA A 99 -4.14 -3.27 7.16
CA ALA A 99 -5.35 -3.89 6.63
C ALA A 99 -5.25 -4.01 5.11
N GLY A 100 -5.77 -5.09 4.54
CA GLY A 100 -5.77 -5.25 3.10
C GLY A 100 -5.86 -6.68 2.64
N GLN A 101 -5.96 -6.83 1.33
CA GLN A 101 -6.06 -8.13 0.69
C GLN A 101 -5.35 -8.16 -0.66
N ARG A 102 -5.01 -9.38 -1.07
CA ARG A 102 -4.37 -9.68 -2.35
C ARG A 102 -5.40 -10.29 -3.29
N GLU A 103 -5.39 -9.82 -4.54
CA GLU A 103 -6.18 -10.35 -5.62
C GLU A 103 -5.29 -10.80 -6.78
N MET A 104 -5.81 -11.65 -7.63
CA MET A 104 -5.05 -12.17 -8.77
C MET A 104 -5.16 -11.27 -9.99
N THR A 105 -6.21 -10.47 -10.09
CA THR A 105 -6.48 -9.59 -11.23
C THR A 105 -6.76 -8.16 -10.78
N ILE A 106 -6.55 -7.20 -11.69
CA ILE A 106 -6.89 -5.79 -11.47
C ILE A 106 -8.42 -5.63 -11.38
N GLU A 107 -9.16 -6.41 -12.16
CA GLU A 107 -10.62 -6.36 -12.18
C GLU A 107 -11.19 -6.77 -10.81
N ASP A 108 -10.73 -7.88 -10.24
CA ASP A 108 -11.14 -8.34 -8.91
C ASP A 108 -10.78 -7.32 -7.83
N LEU A 109 -9.57 -6.74 -7.93
CA LEU A 109 -9.14 -5.68 -7.01
C LEU A 109 -10.11 -4.50 -7.04
N ASN A 110 -10.43 -3.98 -8.22
CA ASN A 110 -11.29 -2.80 -8.37
C ASN A 110 -12.75 -3.09 -8.01
N LYS A 111 -13.22 -4.31 -8.23
CA LYS A 111 -14.55 -4.75 -7.82
C LYS A 111 -14.68 -4.83 -6.30
N ARG A 112 -13.67 -5.38 -5.62
CA ARG A 112 -13.67 -5.57 -4.16
C ARG A 112 -13.30 -4.30 -3.40
N TYR A 113 -12.44 -3.48 -3.98
CA TYR A 113 -11.96 -2.21 -3.41
C TYR A 113 -12.05 -1.10 -4.48
N PRO A 114 -13.24 -0.56 -4.76
CA PRO A 114 -13.42 0.53 -5.73
C PRO A 114 -12.58 1.77 -5.38
N ASP A 115 -12.30 2.60 -6.39
CA ASP A 115 -11.68 3.91 -6.19
C ASP A 115 -12.72 4.88 -5.64
N ASP A 116 -12.65 5.11 -4.35
CA ASP A 116 -13.61 5.95 -3.62
C ASP A 116 -12.98 6.45 -2.32
N THR A 117 -13.80 7.05 -1.47
CA THR A 117 -13.41 7.49 -0.12
C THR A 117 -13.55 6.35 0.88
N TYR A 118 -12.48 6.11 1.62
CA TYR A 118 -12.43 5.20 2.75
C TYR A 118 -12.24 5.97 4.03
N PHE A 119 -12.66 5.38 5.16
CA PHE A 119 -12.68 6.03 6.45
C PHE A 119 -11.88 5.23 7.46
N PHE A 120 -10.78 5.80 7.93
CA PHE A 120 -9.99 5.24 9.01
C PHE A 120 -10.67 5.48 10.36
N ASN A 121 -10.68 4.45 11.19
CA ASN A 121 -11.19 4.49 12.54
C ASN A 121 -10.21 3.79 13.46
N PHE A 122 -9.79 4.42 14.53
CA PHE A 122 -8.91 3.85 15.55
C PHE A 122 -8.96 4.64 16.84
N ASP A 123 -8.48 4.03 17.92
CA ASP A 123 -8.36 4.65 19.23
C ASP A 123 -6.90 4.88 19.56
N THR A 124 -6.60 5.98 20.26
CA THR A 124 -5.30 6.29 20.85
C THR A 124 -5.49 6.64 22.33
N PRO A 125 -4.44 6.64 23.17
CA PRO A 125 -4.56 7.10 24.55
C PRO A 125 -5.17 8.50 24.70
N ASN A 126 -4.95 9.37 23.72
CA ASN A 126 -5.40 10.76 23.74
C ASN A 126 -6.78 10.98 23.09
N GLY A 127 -7.42 9.93 22.56
CA GLY A 127 -8.74 10.05 21.98
C GLY A 127 -9.05 9.06 20.87
N LYS A 128 -10.24 9.22 20.32
CA LYS A 128 -10.77 8.33 19.27
C LYS A 128 -10.84 9.07 17.95
N ILE A 129 -10.27 8.49 16.92
CA ILE A 129 -10.43 8.94 15.54
C ILE A 129 -11.57 8.15 14.91
N ARG A 130 -12.53 8.86 14.33
CA ARG A 130 -13.69 8.27 13.66
C ARG A 130 -13.92 8.92 12.32
N ASN A 131 -14.15 8.06 11.32
CA ASN A 131 -14.48 8.46 9.96
C ASN A 131 -13.46 9.43 9.34
N PHE A 132 -12.16 9.21 9.60
CA PHE A 132 -11.13 10.02 8.95
C PHE A 132 -11.03 9.66 7.47
N PRO A 133 -11.38 10.57 6.54
CA PRO A 133 -11.49 10.25 5.14
C PRO A 133 -10.14 10.22 4.42
N VAL A 134 -9.93 9.20 3.62
CA VAL A 134 -8.85 9.13 2.63
C VAL A 134 -9.45 8.66 1.31
N SER A 135 -9.25 9.43 0.24
CA SER A 135 -9.83 9.13 -1.07
C SER A 135 -8.76 8.77 -2.07
N PHE A 136 -9.06 7.80 -2.94
CA PHE A 136 -8.34 7.67 -4.19
C PHE A 136 -8.68 8.86 -5.08
N LYS A 137 -7.67 9.44 -5.73
CA LYS A 137 -7.92 10.38 -6.81
C LYS A 137 -8.55 9.64 -7.98
N SER A 138 -9.50 10.26 -8.65
CA SER A 138 -10.37 9.67 -9.67
C SER A 138 -9.67 9.17 -10.95
N GLU A 139 -8.35 9.24 -10.99
CA GLU A 139 -7.59 8.78 -12.15
C GLU A 139 -7.03 7.39 -11.88
N SER A 140 -7.43 6.44 -12.71
CA SER A 140 -7.00 5.05 -12.71
C SER A 140 -5.51 4.82 -13.05
N SER A 141 -4.67 5.86 -12.95
CA SER A 141 -3.24 5.81 -13.25
C SER A 141 -2.48 4.77 -12.41
N HIS A 142 -2.96 4.48 -11.21
CA HIS A 142 -2.34 3.52 -10.30
C HIS A 142 -2.54 2.04 -10.69
N THR A 143 -3.39 1.74 -11.67
CA THR A 143 -3.57 0.39 -12.22
C THR A 143 -2.97 0.22 -13.60
N GLN A 144 -2.33 1.24 -14.15
CA GLN A 144 -1.68 1.15 -15.45
C GLN A 144 -0.49 0.18 -15.39
N ARG A 145 -0.36 -0.63 -16.43
CA ARG A 145 0.79 -1.51 -16.58
C ARG A 145 2.05 -0.66 -16.75
N PRO A 146 3.08 -0.87 -15.93
CA PRO A 146 4.35 -0.18 -16.12
C PRO A 146 5.03 -0.63 -17.42
N GLU A 147 5.87 0.23 -17.96
CA GLU A 147 6.79 -0.18 -19.01
C GLU A 147 7.83 -1.17 -18.46
N SER A 148 8.31 -2.06 -19.32
CA SER A 148 9.40 -2.95 -18.94
C SER A 148 10.69 -2.17 -18.75
N VAL A 149 11.38 -2.44 -17.64
CA VAL A 149 12.64 -1.79 -17.31
C VAL A 149 13.79 -2.54 -17.96
N ARG A 150 14.58 -1.87 -18.77
CA ARG A 150 15.85 -2.42 -19.25
C ARG A 150 16.90 -2.26 -18.15
N ILE A 151 17.42 -3.39 -17.71
CA ILE A 151 18.50 -3.40 -16.72
C ILE A 151 19.79 -3.72 -17.47
N SER A 152 20.74 -2.80 -17.39
CA SER A 152 22.10 -3.02 -17.88
C SER A 152 23.09 -2.83 -16.73
N LEU A 153 24.09 -3.69 -16.68
CA LEU A 153 25.21 -3.55 -15.75
C LEU A 153 26.39 -2.94 -16.49
N LEU A 154 27.08 -2.02 -15.84
CA LEU A 154 28.40 -1.54 -16.28
C LEU A 154 29.43 -2.49 -15.70
N GLN A 155 30.07 -3.26 -16.58
CA GLN A 155 31.22 -4.08 -16.21
C GLN A 155 32.43 -3.66 -17.05
N ASN A 156 33.48 -3.21 -16.39
CA ASN A 156 34.69 -2.69 -17.03
C ASN A 156 34.38 -1.62 -18.10
N GLU A 157 33.55 -0.64 -17.75
CA GLU A 157 33.08 0.44 -18.64
C GLU A 157 32.26 -0.03 -19.86
N LYS A 158 32.00 -1.31 -19.99
CA LYS A 158 31.13 -1.84 -21.03
C LYS A 158 29.73 -2.10 -20.49
N LYS A 159 28.74 -1.65 -21.25
CA LYS A 159 27.33 -1.93 -20.96
C LYS A 159 27.02 -3.38 -21.31
N VAL A 160 26.53 -4.14 -20.34
CA VAL A 160 26.05 -5.52 -20.52
C VAL A 160 24.55 -5.53 -20.27
N ASP A 161 23.76 -5.84 -21.29
CA ASP A 161 22.33 -6.01 -21.14
C ASP A 161 22.04 -7.40 -20.56
N LEU A 162 21.21 -7.43 -19.52
CA LEU A 162 20.74 -8.68 -18.96
C LEU A 162 19.56 -9.17 -19.79
N THR A 163 19.80 -10.17 -20.63
CA THR A 163 18.79 -10.88 -21.43
C THR A 163 18.19 -12.06 -20.67
#